data_5f572eb543e43e7da345d168b94755ab
#
_entry.id   5f572eb543e43e7da345d168b94755ab
#
_cell.length_a   1.000
_cell.length_b   1.000
_cell.length_c   1.000
_cell.angle_alpha   90.00
_cell.angle_beta   90.00
_cell.angle_gamma   90.00
#
_symmetry.space_group_name_H-M   'P 1'
#
loop_
_entity.id
_entity.type
_entity.pdbx_description
1 polymer ?
#
loop_
_entity_poly.entity_id
_entity_poly.type
_entity_poly.pdbx_seq_one_letter_code
_entity_poly.pdbx_strand_id
1 'polypeptide(L)'
;MKSIFTKNLKKCYITGNDKNIHIHHIFGAANKTNCEEYGFIIPLTDVYHNMSDNSIHFNKNWDLEIKLKCQDYWINELHKTEEDFIKIFGKWWTPENDLLYSKKKQKIGFNTKIRR
;
A
#
# COMPACT_ATOMS: atom_id res chain seq x y z
N MET A 1 10.30 13.86 -5.91
CA MET A 1 9.50 12.69 -5.50
C MET A 1 8.40 13.16 -4.58
N LYS A 2 7.19 12.76 -4.82
CA LYS A 2 6.05 13.16 -4.01
C LYS A 2 5.23 11.96 -3.63
N SER A 3 4.49 12.06 -2.51
CA SER A 3 3.60 10.99 -2.05
C SER A 3 2.17 11.50 -2.00
N ILE A 4 1.21 10.66 -2.33
CA ILE A 4 -0.18 11.04 -2.19
C ILE A 4 -0.63 10.97 -0.73
N PHE A 5 0.18 10.38 0.15
CA PHE A 5 -0.17 10.19 1.55
C PHE A 5 0.36 11.27 2.47
N THR A 6 1.47 11.90 2.12
CA THR A 6 2.08 12.87 3.00
C THR A 6 2.93 13.86 2.20
N LYS A 7 3.07 15.05 2.70
CA LYS A 7 3.90 16.05 2.07
C LYS A 7 5.35 15.97 2.57
N ASN A 8 5.57 15.28 3.68
CA ASN A 8 6.90 15.23 4.27
C ASN A 8 7.48 13.83 4.20
N LEU A 9 8.31 13.57 3.19
CA LEU A 9 8.91 12.25 3.01
C LEU A 9 10.06 11.98 3.95
N LYS A 10 10.42 12.93 4.80
CA LYS A 10 11.51 12.73 5.73
C LYS A 10 11.04 12.27 7.10
N LYS A 11 9.74 12.13 7.28
CA LYS A 11 9.19 11.67 8.54
C LYS A 11 8.27 10.48 8.31
N CYS A 12 8.28 9.55 9.25
CA CYS A 12 7.43 8.37 9.17
C CYS A 12 5.96 8.76 9.15
N TYR A 13 5.23 8.20 8.22
CA TYR A 13 3.81 8.47 8.07
C TYR A 13 3.02 8.07 9.31
N ILE A 14 3.47 7.02 10.01
CA ILE A 14 2.76 6.53 11.18
C ILE A 14 3.15 7.26 12.46
N THR A 15 4.44 7.48 12.69
CA THR A 15 4.91 8.00 13.98
C THR A 15 5.36 9.44 13.96
N GLY A 16 5.66 9.99 12.78
CA GLY A 16 6.23 11.32 12.68
C GLY A 16 7.72 11.37 13.00
N ASN A 17 8.32 10.22 13.31
CA ASN A 17 9.73 10.16 13.63
C ASN A 17 10.56 10.38 12.37
N ASP A 18 11.72 10.99 12.48
CA ASP A 18 12.55 11.30 11.33
C ASP A 18 13.80 10.45 11.24
N LYS A 19 13.91 9.36 12.02
CA LYS A 19 15.07 8.51 11.97
C LYS A 19 14.80 7.21 11.26
N ASN A 20 15.80 6.71 10.55
CA ASN A 20 15.74 5.42 9.87
C ASN A 20 14.52 5.33 8.93
N ILE A 21 14.32 6.37 8.14
CA ILE A 21 13.18 6.41 7.23
C ILE A 21 13.49 5.65 5.95
N HIS A 22 12.58 4.74 5.60
CA HIS A 22 12.63 4.01 4.35
C HIS A 22 11.47 4.50 3.49
N ILE A 23 11.69 4.65 2.20
CA ILE A 23 10.60 4.97 1.29
C ILE A 23 10.05 3.66 0.77
N HIS A 24 8.84 3.33 1.19
CA HIS A 24 8.20 2.09 0.77
C HIS A 24 7.48 2.34 -0.56
N HIS A 25 7.81 1.54 -1.56
CA HIS A 25 7.16 1.61 -2.87
C HIS A 25 5.98 0.64 -2.83
N ILE A 26 4.78 1.18 -2.84
CA ILE A 26 3.58 0.42 -2.48
C ILE A 26 3.34 -0.79 -3.36
N PHE A 27 3.66 -0.71 -4.64
CA PHE A 27 3.43 -1.82 -5.55
C PHE A 27 4.72 -2.60 -5.88
N GLY A 28 5.71 -2.49 -4.99
CA GLY A 28 6.89 -3.34 -5.05
C GLY A 28 8.07 -2.73 -5.76
N ALA A 29 9.23 -3.35 -5.55
CA ALA A 29 10.47 -2.84 -6.11
C ALA A 29 10.49 -2.86 -7.63
N ALA A 30 9.83 -3.84 -8.23
CA ALA A 30 9.77 -3.92 -9.69
C ALA A 30 9.02 -2.73 -10.29
N ASN A 31 8.17 -2.08 -9.48
CA ASN A 31 7.39 -0.95 -9.92
C ASN A 31 7.88 0.36 -9.32
N LYS A 32 9.15 0.39 -8.88
CA LYS A 32 9.69 1.54 -8.19
C LYS A 32 9.48 2.85 -8.95
N THR A 33 9.88 2.89 -10.21
CA THR A 33 9.78 4.11 -11.01
C THR A 33 8.33 4.54 -11.16
N ASN A 34 7.44 3.59 -11.41
CA ASN A 34 6.03 3.91 -11.58
C ASN A 34 5.41 4.38 -10.27
N CYS A 35 5.79 3.77 -9.14
CA CYS A 35 5.31 4.22 -7.84
C CYS A 35 5.74 5.66 -7.58
N GLU A 36 6.97 5.99 -7.90
CA GLU A 36 7.46 7.35 -7.67
C GLU A 36 6.76 8.35 -8.59
N GLU A 37 6.49 7.93 -9.81
CA GLU A 37 5.83 8.82 -10.75
C GLU A 37 4.44 9.22 -10.28
N TYR A 38 3.68 8.29 -9.75
CA TYR A 38 2.30 8.55 -9.36
C TYR A 38 2.13 8.88 -7.88
N GLY A 39 3.23 8.91 -7.13
CA GLY A 39 3.16 9.23 -5.71
C GLY A 39 2.70 8.07 -4.83
N PHE A 40 2.82 6.85 -5.31
CA PHE A 40 2.42 5.65 -4.57
C PHE A 40 3.58 5.16 -3.71
N ILE A 41 4.07 6.05 -2.87
CA ILE A 41 5.16 5.79 -1.95
C ILE A 41 4.78 6.33 -0.58
N ILE A 42 5.34 5.75 0.45
CA ILE A 42 5.02 6.16 1.80
C ILE A 42 6.28 6.04 2.67
N PRO A 43 6.63 7.08 3.43
CA PRO A 43 7.83 7.02 4.27
C PRO A 43 7.51 6.32 5.59
N LEU A 44 8.30 5.33 5.95
CA LEU A 44 8.09 4.55 7.16
C LEU A 44 9.41 4.32 7.86
N THR A 45 9.40 4.30 9.19
CA THR A 45 10.58 3.89 9.92
C THR A 45 10.80 2.41 9.65
N ASP A 46 11.99 1.90 9.90
CA ASP A 46 12.32 0.51 9.67
C ASP A 46 11.33 -0.42 10.38
N VAL A 47 10.90 -0.06 11.59
CA VAL A 47 9.97 -0.89 12.35
C VAL A 47 8.65 -1.07 11.60
N TYR A 48 8.12 -0.02 11.01
CA TYR A 48 6.85 -0.12 10.29
C TYR A 48 7.04 -0.51 8.82
N HIS A 49 8.27 -0.56 8.33
CA HIS A 49 8.52 -0.96 6.96
C HIS A 49 8.75 -2.47 6.86
N ASN A 50 9.68 -3.03 7.61
CA ASN A 50 9.97 -4.45 7.48
C ASN A 50 10.59 -5.12 8.70
N MET A 51 10.64 -4.45 9.85
CA MET A 51 11.34 -5.04 10.98
C MET A 51 10.44 -5.52 12.12
N SER A 52 9.15 -5.60 11.90
CA SER A 52 8.25 -6.14 12.92
C SER A 52 7.03 -6.74 12.25
N ASP A 53 6.24 -7.48 13.02
CA ASP A 53 5.02 -8.07 12.49
C ASP A 53 3.99 -7.02 12.17
N ASN A 54 4.15 -5.81 12.72
CA ASN A 54 3.23 -4.73 12.43
C ASN A 54 3.67 -3.91 11.23
N SER A 55 4.79 -4.28 10.61
CA SER A 55 5.28 -3.55 9.45
C SER A 55 4.43 -3.85 8.23
N ILE A 56 4.48 -2.96 7.26
CA ILE A 56 3.65 -3.10 6.08
C ILE A 56 3.99 -4.35 5.28
N HIS A 57 5.25 -4.79 5.31
CA HIS A 57 5.64 -6.00 4.57
C HIS A 57 5.10 -7.27 5.20
N PHE A 58 4.75 -7.25 6.48
CA PHE A 58 4.26 -8.44 7.15
C PHE A 58 2.80 -8.32 7.57
N ASN A 59 2.16 -7.19 7.37
CA ASN A 59 0.75 -7.01 7.69
C ASN A 59 -0.04 -6.91 6.40
N LYS A 60 -0.59 -8.03 5.98
CA LYS A 60 -1.27 -8.08 4.70
C LYS A 60 -2.51 -7.21 4.61
N ASN A 61 -3.22 -7.03 5.71
CA ASN A 61 -4.41 -6.20 5.68
C ASN A 61 -4.03 -4.73 5.53
N TRP A 62 -2.96 -4.30 6.20
CA TRP A 62 -2.51 -2.93 6.07
C TRP A 62 -1.96 -2.68 4.67
N ASP A 63 -1.18 -3.62 4.15
CA ASP A 63 -0.64 -3.51 2.81
C ASP A 63 -1.77 -3.40 1.78
N LEU A 64 -2.79 -4.23 1.92
CA LEU A 64 -3.92 -4.18 1.00
C LEU A 64 -4.67 -2.86 1.11
N GLU A 65 -4.88 -2.38 2.33
CA GLU A 65 -5.61 -1.13 2.53
C GLU A 65 -4.90 0.04 1.83
N ILE A 66 -3.59 0.10 1.94
CA ILE A 66 -2.82 1.16 1.30
C ILE A 66 -2.89 1.03 -0.23
N LYS A 67 -2.84 -0.20 -0.73
CA LYS A 67 -2.95 -0.43 -2.18
C LYS A 67 -4.31 0.00 -2.71
N LEU A 68 -5.36 -0.29 -1.95
CA LEU A 68 -6.70 0.10 -2.37
C LEU A 68 -6.86 1.62 -2.38
N LYS A 69 -6.19 2.32 -1.46
CA LYS A 69 -6.24 3.77 -1.46
C LYS A 69 -5.54 4.34 -2.70
N CYS A 70 -4.45 3.72 -3.14
CA CYS A 70 -3.78 4.16 -4.35
C CYS A 70 -4.67 3.94 -5.57
N GLN A 71 -5.37 2.81 -5.63
CA GLN A 71 -6.26 2.51 -6.74
C GLN A 71 -7.46 3.45 -6.76
N ASP A 72 -7.97 3.82 -5.58
CA ASP A 72 -9.06 4.77 -5.49
C ASP A 72 -8.61 6.13 -6.01
N TYR A 73 -7.40 6.55 -5.66
CA TYR A 73 -6.84 7.81 -6.15
C TYR A 73 -6.67 7.75 -7.67
N TRP A 74 -6.24 6.60 -8.20
CA TRP A 74 -6.05 6.40 -9.63
C TRP A 74 -7.36 6.64 -10.39
N ILE A 75 -8.45 6.10 -9.88
CA ILE A 75 -9.74 6.24 -10.56
C ILE A 75 -10.34 7.62 -10.32
N ASN A 76 -10.38 8.07 -9.08
CA ASN A 76 -11.14 9.24 -8.73
C ASN A 76 -10.42 10.57 -8.83
N GLU A 77 -9.11 10.55 -8.61
CA GLU A 77 -8.35 11.78 -8.70
C GLU A 77 -7.61 11.93 -10.02
N LEU A 78 -7.06 10.83 -10.54
CA LEU A 78 -6.33 10.89 -11.79
C LEU A 78 -7.23 10.59 -13.00
N HIS A 79 -8.44 10.11 -12.75
CA HIS A 79 -9.42 9.81 -13.78
C HIS A 79 -8.87 8.81 -14.82
N LYS A 80 -8.16 7.80 -14.33
CA LYS A 80 -7.60 6.78 -15.19
C LYS A 80 -8.35 5.48 -14.97
N THR A 81 -8.11 4.49 -15.81
CA THR A 81 -8.89 3.26 -15.80
C THR A 81 -8.17 2.12 -15.11
N GLU A 82 -8.93 1.11 -14.73
CA GLU A 82 -8.38 -0.10 -14.16
C GLU A 82 -7.44 -0.77 -15.16
N GLU A 83 -7.81 -0.78 -16.45
CA GLU A 83 -6.98 -1.39 -17.47
C GLU A 83 -5.63 -0.73 -17.58
N ASP A 84 -5.57 0.58 -17.50
CA ASP A 84 -4.30 1.30 -17.56
C ASP A 84 -3.47 0.96 -16.34
N PHE A 85 -4.10 0.81 -15.17
CA PHE A 85 -3.39 0.46 -13.96
C PHE A 85 -2.74 -0.92 -14.10
N ILE A 86 -3.48 -1.89 -14.63
CA ILE A 86 -2.95 -3.24 -14.80
C ILE A 86 -1.78 -3.24 -15.77
N LYS A 87 -1.83 -2.43 -16.81
CA LYS A 87 -0.74 -2.37 -17.75
C LYS A 87 0.55 -1.87 -17.09
N ILE A 88 0.43 -0.97 -16.15
CA ILE A 88 1.60 -0.37 -15.51
C ILE A 88 2.06 -1.16 -14.29
N PHE A 89 1.13 -1.60 -13.45
CA PHE A 89 1.46 -2.22 -12.18
C PHE A 89 1.26 -3.74 -12.15
N GLY A 90 0.64 -4.29 -13.18
CA GLY A 90 0.55 -5.73 -13.35
C GLY A 90 -0.70 -6.40 -12.81
N LYS A 91 -1.43 -5.74 -11.92
CA LYS A 91 -2.56 -6.38 -11.28
C LYS A 91 -3.48 -5.32 -10.71
N TRP A 92 -4.74 -5.67 -10.51
CA TRP A 92 -5.70 -4.82 -9.82
C TRP A 92 -6.11 -5.56 -8.55
N TRP A 93 -5.86 -4.97 -7.38
CA TRP A 93 -6.17 -5.60 -6.11
C TRP A 93 -7.62 -5.37 -5.74
N THR A 94 -8.25 -6.36 -5.12
CA THR A 94 -9.63 -6.25 -4.67
C THR A 94 -9.75 -6.81 -3.27
N PRO A 95 -10.67 -6.29 -2.46
CA PRO A 95 -10.86 -6.81 -1.13
C PRO A 95 -11.26 -8.29 -1.15
N GLU A 96 -12.12 -8.67 -2.08
CA GLU A 96 -12.62 -10.03 -2.15
C GLU A 96 -11.51 -11.03 -2.42
N ASN A 97 -10.74 -10.78 -3.46
CA ASN A 97 -9.70 -11.73 -3.85
C ASN A 97 -8.52 -11.76 -2.90
N ASP A 98 -8.10 -10.61 -2.44
CA ASP A 98 -6.87 -10.56 -1.67
C ASP A 98 -7.08 -10.87 -0.19
N LEU A 99 -8.25 -10.57 0.36
CA LEU A 99 -8.51 -10.93 1.73
C LEU A 99 -8.82 -12.40 1.92
N LEU A 100 -9.25 -13.08 0.87
CA LEU A 100 -9.50 -14.49 0.95
C LEU A 100 -8.23 -15.22 1.35
N TYR A 101 -7.12 -14.80 0.78
CA TYR A 101 -5.85 -15.43 1.10
C TYR A 101 -5.53 -15.22 2.59
N SER A 102 -5.74 -14.03 3.10
CA SER A 102 -5.49 -13.76 4.49
C SER A 102 -6.40 -14.55 5.40
N LYS A 103 -7.65 -14.68 5.02
CA LYS A 103 -8.58 -15.43 5.83
C LYS A 103 -8.19 -16.88 5.91
N LYS A 104 -7.77 -17.47 4.83
CA LYS A 104 -7.36 -18.83 4.86
C LYS A 104 -6.22 -19.01 5.80
N LYS A 105 -5.29 -18.13 5.83
CA LYS A 105 -4.17 -18.27 6.71
C LYS A 105 -4.56 -18.12 8.14
N GLN A 106 -5.44 -17.23 8.44
CA GLN A 106 -5.80 -16.98 9.80
C GLN A 106 -6.87 -17.84 10.32
N LYS A 107 -7.63 -18.41 9.48
CA LYS A 107 -8.66 -19.20 9.89
C LYS A 107 -9.65 -18.52 10.71
N ILE A 108 -9.88 -17.36 10.80
CA ILE A 108 -10.78 -16.78 11.57
C ILE A 108 -11.81 -16.29 10.87
N GLY A 109 -12.75 -16.23 11.19
CA GLY A 109 -13.69 -15.84 10.50
C GLY A 109 -13.92 -14.54 10.36
N PHE A 110 -13.84 -13.95 9.96
CA PHE A 110 -14.02 -12.74 9.96
C PHE A 110 -14.41 -12.18 9.00
N ASN A 111 -14.77 -11.92 8.69
CA ASN A 111 -15.13 -11.53 8.06
C ASN A 111 -15.79 -10.60 7.48
N THR A 112 -16.61 -10.48 7.53
CA THR A 112 -17.43 -9.76 6.95
C THR A 112 -17.17 -8.37 7.06
N LYS A 113 -16.87 -7.90 8.05
CA LYS A 113 -16.61 -6.65 8.21
C LYS A 113 -15.66 -6.20 7.31
N ILE A 114 -14.97 -6.94 6.79
CA ILE A 114 -13.99 -6.53 6.00
C ILE A 114 -14.47 -6.07 4.74
N ARG A 115 -15.52 -6.46 4.35
CA ARG A 115 -15.90 -6.12 3.19
C ARG A 115 -16.61 -5.09 3.15
N ARG A 116 -16.70 -4.38 3.09
CA ARG A 116 -17.33 -3.45 3.15
C ARG A 116 -17.06 -2.78 2.61
#